data_60584e3af5ac94e651e688992f90b294
#
_entry.id   60584e3af5ac94e651e688992f90b294
#
_cell.length_a   1.000
_cell.length_b   1.000
_cell.length_c   1.000
_cell.angle_alpha   90.00
_cell.angle_beta   90.00
_cell.angle_gamma   90.00
#
_symmetry.space_group_name_H-M   'P 1'
#
loop_
_entity.id
_entity.type
_entity.pdbx_description
1 polymer ?
#
loop_
_entity_poly.entity_id
_entity_poly.type
_entity_poly.pdbx_seq_one_letter_code
_entity_poly.pdbx_strand_id
1 'polypeptide(L)'
;MRSDPLKKGINAAPQRALLKALGLCDAEIERPLIGVVSSQNDIVPGHVFLDKITDAVKQGVALGGGVPIVFPAIAVCDGLAMGHKGMKYSLVSRELIADSVEAMATAHPFDGLVMVAACDKNVPGLLMAAARLNIPSIVISGGVMLAGRACGRKLSYSDISEGVSRFRTGQIDAKTFLELENKSCPTCGSCSGMFTANSMNCLTEVLGMALPGNGTIPAVMSARYRLAKEAGLAVMELVRNNVCPRDIMTKEAFENALTVDMALGCSTNSMLHLPAIAHECGFELDLTEANAISARTPNLCHLAPAGHRYIEELDEAGGIPAVMNELARAGLLHTNLPTVTGKTVGENIEGREILDAEVIRPVSDPFSKEGGIAVLKGNVAPDGCVVKRSAVAPEMLVHTGPARVFDCEEDALEAIYGGRINPGDVVVIRYEGPKGGPGMREMLNPTSAIMGSGLGGCVALITDGRFSGATRGAAIGHVSPEAAVGGPIGLLEEGDMLTIDIPANTISVDLTNEELARRRAAWKPRAPRITTGYLARYAKLVTSGMSGAVLE
;
A
#
# COMPACT_ATOMS: atom_id res chain seq x y z
N MET A 1 20.99 -25.53 11.15
CA MET A 1 20.02 -24.43 11.41
C MET A 1 20.77 -23.11 11.40
N ARG A 2 20.14 -22.02 10.94
CA ARG A 2 20.74 -20.67 10.96
C ARG A 2 21.07 -20.21 12.38
N SER A 3 20.26 -20.62 13.36
CA SER A 3 20.45 -20.34 14.79
C SER A 3 21.55 -21.19 15.47
N ASP A 4 22.22 -22.11 14.77
CA ASP A 4 23.27 -22.96 15.34
C ASP A 4 24.44 -22.18 16.00
N PRO A 5 24.87 -20.99 15.49
CA PRO A 5 25.90 -20.20 16.17
C PRO A 5 25.54 -19.79 17.60
N LEU A 6 24.25 -19.68 17.95
CA LEU A 6 23.79 -19.38 19.30
C LEU A 6 23.66 -20.62 20.20
N LYS A 7 23.66 -21.82 19.61
CA LYS A 7 23.20 -23.04 20.29
C LYS A 7 24.24 -24.14 20.36
N LYS A 8 25.08 -24.32 19.35
CA LYS A 8 25.94 -25.50 19.20
C LYS A 8 27.40 -25.24 19.54
N GLY A 9 28.03 -26.26 20.11
CA GLY A 9 29.45 -26.27 20.45
C GLY A 9 29.80 -25.56 21.75
N ILE A 10 31.06 -25.75 22.23
CA ILE A 10 31.52 -25.19 23.50
C ILE A 10 31.56 -23.65 23.47
N ASN A 11 31.90 -23.07 22.31
CA ASN A 11 32.02 -21.62 22.15
C ASN A 11 30.67 -20.89 22.24
N ALA A 12 29.55 -21.56 22.02
CA ALA A 12 28.21 -21.01 22.18
C ALA A 12 27.68 -21.13 23.65
N ALA A 13 28.48 -21.57 24.60
CA ALA A 13 28.04 -21.66 25.99
C ALA A 13 27.60 -20.32 26.59
N PRO A 14 28.27 -19.17 26.33
CA PRO A 14 27.79 -17.86 26.78
C PRO A 14 26.42 -17.48 26.18
N GLN A 15 26.19 -17.73 24.88
CA GLN A 15 24.92 -17.45 24.20
C GLN A 15 23.80 -18.35 24.77
N ARG A 16 24.08 -19.65 24.99
CA ARG A 16 23.10 -20.53 25.65
C ARG A 16 22.76 -20.10 27.09
N ALA A 17 23.73 -19.56 27.82
CA ALA A 17 23.44 -19.01 29.14
C ALA A 17 22.47 -17.84 29.08
N LEU A 18 22.58 -16.96 28.05
CA LEU A 18 21.64 -15.87 27.79
C LEU A 18 20.28 -16.38 27.33
N LEU A 19 20.21 -17.41 26.47
CA LEU A 19 18.96 -18.05 26.08
C LEU A 19 18.24 -18.66 27.29
N LYS A 20 18.98 -19.26 28.24
CA LYS A 20 18.43 -19.77 29.51
C LYS A 20 17.94 -18.63 30.44
N ALA A 21 18.57 -17.46 30.37
CA ALA A 21 18.10 -16.26 31.10
C ALA A 21 16.75 -15.74 30.58
N LEU A 22 16.39 -16.06 29.30
CA LEU A 22 15.06 -15.82 28.73
C LEU A 22 14.02 -16.86 29.21
N GLY A 23 14.42 -17.87 29.97
CA GLY A 23 13.57 -18.96 30.44
C GLY A 23 13.51 -20.17 29.50
N LEU A 24 14.33 -20.22 28.44
CA LEU A 24 14.36 -21.37 27.53
C LEU A 24 15.03 -22.57 28.19
N CYS A 25 14.39 -23.73 28.17
CA CYS A 25 14.97 -24.99 28.58
C CYS A 25 15.85 -25.62 27.48
N ASP A 26 16.65 -26.64 27.85
CA ASP A 26 17.56 -27.29 26.89
C ASP A 26 16.83 -27.89 25.70
N ALA A 27 15.65 -28.47 25.92
CA ALA A 27 14.83 -29.05 24.84
C ALA A 27 14.32 -27.99 23.86
N GLU A 28 14.11 -26.74 24.29
CA GLU A 28 13.72 -25.62 23.40
C GLU A 28 14.94 -25.09 22.65
N ILE A 29 16.11 -24.99 23.31
CA ILE A 29 17.35 -24.52 22.66
C ILE A 29 17.74 -25.42 21.48
N GLU A 30 17.40 -26.70 21.50
CA GLU A 30 17.67 -27.63 20.39
C GLU A 30 16.75 -27.42 19.17
N ARG A 31 15.60 -26.74 19.34
CA ARG A 31 14.60 -26.54 18.29
C ARG A 31 14.91 -25.30 17.42
N PRO A 32 14.30 -25.19 16.23
CA PRO A 32 14.39 -23.97 15.41
C PRO A 32 13.88 -22.73 16.19
N LEU A 33 14.63 -21.64 16.14
CA LEU A 33 14.21 -20.34 16.69
C LEU A 33 13.48 -19.55 15.60
N ILE A 34 12.22 -19.21 15.84
CA ILE A 34 11.38 -18.48 14.90
C ILE A 34 11.15 -17.06 15.44
N GLY A 35 11.64 -16.06 14.69
CA GLY A 35 11.35 -14.67 15.00
C GLY A 35 9.90 -14.34 14.65
N VAL A 36 9.15 -13.81 15.61
CA VAL A 36 7.81 -13.28 15.38
C VAL A 36 7.88 -11.75 15.44
N VAL A 37 7.90 -11.12 14.28
CA VAL A 37 7.98 -9.66 14.15
C VAL A 37 6.58 -9.10 14.34
N SER A 38 6.34 -8.38 15.45
CA SER A 38 5.01 -7.83 15.73
C SER A 38 5.01 -6.31 15.68
N SER A 39 4.10 -5.76 14.90
CA SER A 39 3.89 -4.30 14.82
C SER A 39 2.84 -3.80 15.83
N GLN A 40 2.52 -4.59 16.85
CA GLN A 40 1.54 -4.22 17.88
C GLN A 40 1.91 -2.88 18.54
N ASN A 41 0.90 -2.04 18.72
CA ASN A 41 0.95 -0.80 19.50
C ASN A 41 -0.47 -0.30 19.77
N ASP A 42 -0.62 0.66 20.69
CA ASP A 42 -1.92 1.14 21.16
C ASP A 42 -2.45 2.36 20.39
N ILE A 43 -1.68 2.91 19.43
CA ILE A 43 -2.07 4.12 18.69
C ILE A 43 -2.63 3.82 17.28
N VAL A 44 -2.22 2.74 16.64
CA VAL A 44 -2.66 2.39 15.29
C VAL A 44 -3.89 1.49 15.36
N PRO A 45 -5.07 1.90 14.87
CA PRO A 45 -6.31 1.11 14.99
C PRO A 45 -6.22 -0.30 14.41
N GLY A 46 -5.43 -0.50 13.36
CA GLY A 46 -5.15 -1.81 12.78
C GLY A 46 -4.20 -2.69 13.61
N HIS A 47 -3.58 -2.15 14.66
CA HIS A 47 -2.51 -2.82 15.41
C HIS A 47 -2.81 -3.05 16.90
N VAL A 48 -3.85 -2.42 17.44
CA VAL A 48 -4.16 -2.47 18.88
C VAL A 48 -4.36 -3.88 19.43
N PHE A 49 -4.72 -4.86 18.60
CA PHE A 49 -4.99 -6.24 19.01
C PHE A 49 -4.02 -7.26 18.35
N LEU A 50 -2.96 -6.80 17.70
CA LEU A 50 -1.97 -7.69 17.10
C LEU A 50 -1.24 -8.55 18.15
N ASP A 51 -1.31 -8.22 19.43
CA ASP A 51 -0.92 -9.11 20.54
C ASP A 51 -1.63 -10.47 20.46
N LYS A 52 -2.96 -10.48 20.18
CA LYS A 52 -3.75 -11.71 20.05
C LYS A 52 -3.36 -12.52 18.81
N ILE A 53 -3.10 -11.84 17.70
CA ILE A 53 -2.60 -12.48 16.47
C ILE A 53 -1.21 -13.06 16.71
N THR A 54 -0.32 -12.30 17.36
CA THR A 54 1.03 -12.75 17.75
C THR A 54 0.98 -13.99 18.64
N ASP A 55 0.09 -14.04 19.63
CA ASP A 55 -0.10 -15.20 20.48
C ASP A 55 -0.61 -16.43 19.71
N ALA A 56 -1.52 -16.23 18.76
CA ALA A 56 -1.98 -17.29 17.89
C ALA A 56 -0.85 -17.84 16.99
N VAL A 57 -0.03 -16.96 16.42
CA VAL A 57 1.19 -17.35 15.66
C VAL A 57 2.13 -18.16 16.53
N LYS A 58 2.43 -17.71 17.76
CA LYS A 58 3.29 -18.44 18.71
C LYS A 58 2.79 -19.85 18.98
N GLN A 59 1.47 -20.01 19.16
CA GLN A 59 0.87 -21.33 19.31
C GLN A 59 1.10 -22.21 18.08
N GLY A 60 0.93 -21.66 16.88
CA GLY A 60 1.19 -22.39 15.63
C GLY A 60 2.65 -22.82 15.50
N VAL A 61 3.60 -21.93 15.77
CA VAL A 61 5.04 -22.22 15.76
C VAL A 61 5.37 -23.33 16.76
N ALA A 62 4.85 -23.25 18.00
CA ALA A 62 5.10 -24.25 19.04
C ALA A 62 4.50 -25.63 18.65
N LEU A 63 3.29 -25.66 18.07
CA LEU A 63 2.66 -26.87 17.54
C LEU A 63 3.51 -27.49 16.42
N GLY A 64 4.13 -26.66 15.56
CA GLY A 64 5.05 -27.08 14.50
C GLY A 64 6.42 -27.54 14.99
N GLY A 65 6.71 -27.42 16.31
CA GLY A 65 7.97 -27.85 16.93
C GLY A 65 9.07 -26.78 16.96
N GLY A 66 8.75 -25.51 16.67
CA GLY A 66 9.65 -24.36 16.78
C GLY A 66 9.54 -23.64 18.13
N VAL A 67 10.45 -22.69 18.37
CA VAL A 67 10.44 -21.80 19.52
C VAL A 67 10.19 -20.36 19.04
N PRO A 68 9.02 -19.77 19.32
CA PRO A 68 8.70 -18.42 18.88
C PRO A 68 9.34 -17.37 19.80
N ILE A 69 10.09 -16.45 19.21
CA ILE A 69 10.71 -15.29 19.88
C ILE A 69 10.14 -14.01 19.30
N VAL A 70 9.41 -13.25 20.09
CA VAL A 70 8.78 -11.99 19.65
C VAL A 70 9.77 -10.83 19.72
N PHE A 71 9.79 -10.00 18.68
CA PHE A 71 10.43 -8.69 18.70
C PHE A 71 9.60 -7.66 17.92
N PRO A 72 9.68 -6.36 18.27
CA PRO A 72 8.80 -5.35 17.70
C PRO A 72 9.28 -4.82 16.34
N ALA A 73 8.32 -4.40 15.50
CA ALA A 73 8.49 -3.41 14.46
C ALA A 73 7.64 -2.18 14.79
N ILE A 74 8.08 -0.99 14.34
CA ILE A 74 7.29 0.24 14.51
C ILE A 74 6.10 0.27 13.56
N ALA A 75 5.13 1.14 13.85
CA ALA A 75 4.01 1.44 12.96
C ALA A 75 3.65 2.91 13.02
N VAL A 76 3.27 3.47 11.86
CA VAL A 76 2.65 4.79 11.72
C VAL A 76 1.27 4.60 11.12
N CYS A 77 0.25 5.23 11.71
CA CYS A 77 -1.10 5.26 11.13
C CYS A 77 -1.21 6.42 10.17
N ASP A 78 -1.38 6.15 8.88
CA ASP A 78 -1.55 7.18 7.85
C ASP A 78 -2.79 8.06 8.12
N GLY A 79 -3.89 7.46 8.55
CA GLY A 79 -5.11 8.20 8.89
C GLY A 79 -4.91 9.22 10.02
N LEU A 80 -4.22 8.84 11.11
CA LEU A 80 -3.90 9.77 12.21
C LEU A 80 -2.85 10.81 11.82
N ALA A 81 -1.95 10.48 10.90
CA ALA A 81 -0.92 11.40 10.42
C ALA A 81 -1.40 12.36 9.31
N MET A 82 -2.61 12.12 8.74
CA MET A 82 -3.14 12.85 7.60
C MET A 82 -3.34 14.34 7.90
N GLY A 83 -2.97 15.20 6.95
CA GLY A 83 -3.22 16.63 7.02
C GLY A 83 -2.30 17.42 7.97
N HIS A 84 -1.23 16.81 8.50
CA HIS A 84 -0.23 17.51 9.29
C HIS A 84 1.19 16.99 9.04
N LYS A 85 2.20 17.63 9.64
CA LYS A 85 3.62 17.28 9.43
C LYS A 85 3.99 15.83 9.73
N GLY A 86 3.19 15.12 10.52
CA GLY A 86 3.38 13.70 10.83
C GLY A 86 3.30 12.81 9.59
N MET A 87 2.54 13.22 8.57
CA MET A 87 2.38 12.45 7.33
C MET A 87 3.69 12.27 6.55
N LYS A 88 4.67 13.16 6.72
CA LYS A 88 6.02 13.03 6.16
C LYS A 88 6.78 11.82 6.72
N TYR A 89 6.38 11.31 7.90
CA TYR A 89 6.97 10.13 8.52
C TYR A 89 6.31 8.81 8.13
N SER A 90 5.18 8.85 7.42
CA SER A 90 4.49 7.64 6.98
C SER A 90 5.35 6.80 6.05
N LEU A 91 5.68 7.28 4.85
CA LEU A 91 6.45 6.48 3.88
C LEU A 91 7.85 6.12 4.41
N VAL A 92 8.52 7.06 5.05
CA VAL A 92 9.88 6.83 5.57
C VAL A 92 9.94 5.76 6.66
N SER A 93 8.81 5.47 7.34
CA SER A 93 8.73 4.36 8.30
C SER A 93 8.87 3.00 7.64
N ARG A 94 8.54 2.85 6.34
CA ARG A 94 8.73 1.63 5.57
C ARG A 94 10.19 1.19 5.56
N GLU A 95 11.11 2.13 5.31
CA GLU A 95 12.56 1.88 5.33
C GLU A 95 13.05 1.53 6.76
N LEU A 96 12.63 2.31 7.76
CA LEU A 96 12.97 2.02 9.17
C LEU A 96 12.51 0.64 9.62
N ILE A 97 11.33 0.20 9.17
CA ILE A 97 10.81 -1.13 9.45
C ILE A 97 11.74 -2.18 8.84
N ALA A 98 12.06 -2.05 7.54
CA ALA A 98 12.95 -2.98 6.85
C ALA A 98 14.33 -3.06 7.52
N ASP A 99 14.96 -1.91 7.78
CA ASP A 99 16.28 -1.79 8.40
C ASP A 99 16.31 -2.38 9.82
N SER A 100 15.28 -2.08 10.63
CA SER A 100 15.22 -2.57 12.02
C SER A 100 15.03 -4.07 12.09
N VAL A 101 14.22 -4.65 11.22
CA VAL A 101 14.00 -6.11 11.15
C VAL A 101 15.27 -6.80 10.64
N GLU A 102 15.94 -6.25 9.61
CA GLU A 102 17.24 -6.75 9.15
C GLU A 102 18.27 -6.77 10.27
N ALA A 103 18.42 -5.64 10.99
CA ALA A 103 19.37 -5.53 12.10
C ALA A 103 19.10 -6.57 13.19
N MET A 104 17.83 -6.73 13.60
CA MET A 104 17.44 -7.70 14.64
C MET A 104 17.65 -9.15 14.19
N ALA A 105 17.18 -9.50 12.98
CA ALA A 105 17.23 -10.87 12.50
C ALA A 105 18.64 -11.32 12.07
N THR A 106 19.52 -10.36 11.73
CA THR A 106 20.93 -10.65 11.43
C THR A 106 21.75 -10.79 12.72
N ALA A 107 21.55 -9.89 13.69
CA ALA A 107 22.26 -9.94 14.98
C ALA A 107 21.84 -11.16 15.82
N HIS A 108 20.59 -11.58 15.70
CA HIS A 108 20.03 -12.74 16.41
C HIS A 108 19.52 -13.74 15.38
N PRO A 109 20.38 -14.63 14.84
CA PRO A 109 20.05 -15.46 13.70
C PRO A 109 18.88 -16.39 13.99
N PHE A 110 17.72 -16.09 13.39
CA PHE A 110 16.52 -16.92 13.39
C PHE A 110 16.56 -17.94 12.25
N ASP A 111 15.87 -19.07 12.43
CA ASP A 111 15.71 -20.08 11.40
C ASP A 111 14.58 -19.73 10.41
N GLY A 112 13.61 -18.94 10.85
CA GLY A 112 12.52 -18.40 10.04
C GLY A 112 11.85 -17.21 10.72
N LEU A 113 10.99 -16.49 10.00
CA LEU A 113 10.27 -15.31 10.48
C LEU A 113 8.76 -15.42 10.19
N VAL A 114 7.94 -15.02 11.16
CA VAL A 114 6.52 -14.69 10.94
C VAL A 114 6.34 -13.20 11.17
N MET A 115 5.83 -12.50 10.17
CA MET A 115 5.71 -11.04 10.20
C MET A 115 4.24 -10.65 10.37
N VAL A 116 3.92 -10.02 11.50
CA VAL A 116 2.56 -9.65 11.93
C VAL A 116 2.35 -8.16 11.76
N ALA A 117 1.52 -7.78 10.79
CA ALA A 117 1.24 -6.38 10.42
C ALA A 117 -0.23 -6.21 9.98
N ALA A 118 -0.63 -4.97 9.70
CA ALA A 118 -1.93 -4.68 9.10
C ALA A 118 -1.95 -3.39 8.28
N CYS A 119 -1.13 -2.38 8.61
CA CYS A 119 -1.22 -1.02 8.06
C CYS A 119 -0.31 -0.78 6.86
N ASP A 120 -0.52 0.39 6.24
CA ASP A 120 -0.06 0.84 4.92
C ASP A 120 1.43 0.65 4.65
N LYS A 121 2.29 0.97 5.62
CA LYS A 121 3.76 0.95 5.42
C LYS A 121 4.44 -0.23 6.11
N ASN A 122 3.73 -0.87 7.07
CA ASN A 122 4.24 -2.06 7.75
C ASN A 122 4.30 -3.26 6.82
N VAL A 123 3.23 -3.49 6.04
CA VAL A 123 3.18 -4.64 5.12
C VAL A 123 4.30 -4.58 4.10
N PRO A 124 4.46 -3.49 3.29
CA PRO A 124 5.57 -3.42 2.35
C PRO A 124 6.94 -3.39 3.03
N GLY A 125 7.10 -2.71 4.17
CA GLY A 125 8.38 -2.69 4.90
C GLY A 125 8.81 -4.07 5.40
N LEU A 126 7.87 -4.88 5.86
CA LEU A 126 8.14 -6.26 6.26
C LEU A 126 8.41 -7.19 5.06
N LEU A 127 7.74 -6.98 3.92
CA LEU A 127 8.06 -7.71 2.68
C LEU A 127 9.45 -7.34 2.15
N MET A 128 9.85 -6.06 2.23
CA MET A 128 11.21 -5.62 1.91
C MET A 128 12.23 -6.31 2.82
N ALA A 129 11.98 -6.35 4.15
CA ALA A 129 12.84 -7.06 5.09
C ALA A 129 12.93 -8.57 4.78
N ALA A 130 11.80 -9.21 4.45
CA ALA A 130 11.77 -10.63 4.07
C ALA A 130 12.61 -10.90 2.82
N ALA A 131 12.47 -10.06 1.78
CA ALA A 131 13.23 -10.14 0.54
C ALA A 131 14.73 -9.95 0.78
N ARG A 132 15.11 -8.92 1.56
CA ARG A 132 16.49 -8.57 1.88
C ARG A 132 17.20 -9.66 2.67
N LEU A 133 16.58 -10.14 3.74
CA LEU A 133 17.10 -11.21 4.61
C LEU A 133 17.14 -12.57 3.90
N ASN A 134 16.18 -12.84 3.05
CA ASN A 134 16.00 -14.08 2.30
C ASN A 134 16.15 -15.34 3.19
N ILE A 135 15.45 -15.38 4.29
CA ILE A 135 15.29 -16.54 5.18
C ILE A 135 13.83 -16.98 5.18
N PRO A 136 13.50 -18.25 5.46
CA PRO A 136 12.13 -18.73 5.45
C PRO A 136 11.18 -17.79 6.19
N SER A 137 10.20 -17.20 5.49
CA SER A 137 9.36 -16.14 6.06
C SER A 137 7.93 -16.22 5.54
N ILE A 138 6.97 -15.82 6.39
CA ILE A 138 5.56 -15.69 6.06
C ILE A 138 4.99 -14.41 6.68
N VAL A 139 4.07 -13.77 5.98
CA VAL A 139 3.34 -12.59 6.47
C VAL A 139 1.94 -12.98 6.91
N ILE A 140 1.48 -12.43 8.02
CA ILE A 140 0.10 -12.54 8.49
C ILE A 140 -0.47 -11.16 8.82
N SER A 141 -1.58 -10.81 8.18
CA SER A 141 -2.31 -9.57 8.46
C SER A 141 -3.14 -9.69 9.74
N GLY A 142 -3.26 -8.59 10.48
CA GLY A 142 -4.24 -8.48 11.56
C GLY A 142 -5.69 -8.50 11.09
N GLY A 143 -5.93 -8.31 9.79
CA GLY A 143 -7.26 -8.28 9.19
C GLY A 143 -7.85 -6.89 9.07
N VAL A 144 -8.95 -6.81 8.33
CA VAL A 144 -9.64 -5.56 7.99
C VAL A 144 -10.68 -5.19 9.06
N MET A 145 -10.93 -3.88 9.24
CA MET A 145 -12.05 -3.41 10.04
C MET A 145 -13.37 -3.61 9.27
N LEU A 146 -14.46 -3.79 9.99
CA LEU A 146 -15.79 -3.78 9.38
C LEU A 146 -16.16 -2.38 8.89
N ALA A 147 -16.99 -2.30 7.86
CA ALA A 147 -17.55 -1.03 7.42
C ALA A 147 -18.49 -0.45 8.48
N GLY A 148 -18.44 0.86 8.67
CA GLY A 148 -19.37 1.57 9.51
C GLY A 148 -20.80 1.57 8.94
N ARG A 149 -21.78 1.97 9.75
CA ARG A 149 -23.18 2.09 9.30
C ARG A 149 -23.83 3.34 9.91
N ALA A 150 -24.19 4.30 9.05
CA ALA A 150 -24.99 5.45 9.41
C ALA A 150 -25.77 5.97 8.20
N CYS A 151 -26.79 6.80 8.44
CA CYS A 151 -27.58 7.43 7.37
C CYS A 151 -28.11 6.43 6.33
N GLY A 152 -28.45 5.20 6.76
CA GLY A 152 -29.02 4.14 5.90
C GLY A 152 -28.01 3.46 4.96
N ARG A 153 -26.71 3.70 5.10
CA ARG A 153 -25.65 3.12 4.23
C ARG A 153 -24.43 2.67 5.03
N LYS A 154 -23.57 1.86 4.39
CA LYS A 154 -22.23 1.55 4.89
C LYS A 154 -21.31 2.77 4.75
N LEU A 155 -20.30 2.86 5.61
CA LEU A 155 -19.35 3.97 5.73
C LEU A 155 -17.93 3.46 5.88
N SER A 156 -16.99 4.32 5.51
CA SER A 156 -15.56 4.15 5.73
C SER A 156 -14.90 5.46 6.17
N TYR A 157 -13.60 5.44 6.38
CA TYR A 157 -12.79 6.61 6.69
C TYR A 157 -12.91 7.72 5.63
N SER A 158 -13.11 7.37 4.33
CA SER A 158 -13.30 8.36 3.27
C SER A 158 -14.58 9.17 3.46
N ASP A 159 -15.65 8.54 3.99
CA ASP A 159 -16.95 9.21 4.19
C ASP A 159 -16.86 10.33 5.23
N ILE A 160 -16.16 10.12 6.35
CA ILE A 160 -15.95 11.21 7.32
C ILE A 160 -14.98 12.27 6.79
N SER A 161 -13.97 11.88 6.01
CA SER A 161 -13.04 12.84 5.41
C SER A 161 -13.74 13.80 4.43
N GLU A 162 -14.63 13.29 3.57
CA GLU A 162 -15.50 14.10 2.71
C GLU A 162 -16.55 14.85 3.53
N GLY A 163 -17.03 14.26 4.63
CA GLY A 163 -17.96 14.84 5.58
C GLY A 163 -17.49 16.16 6.16
N VAL A 164 -16.16 16.32 6.36
CA VAL A 164 -15.58 17.60 6.82
C VAL A 164 -15.90 18.74 5.84
N SER A 165 -15.71 18.53 4.55
CA SER A 165 -16.01 19.54 3.52
C SER A 165 -17.52 19.79 3.41
N ARG A 166 -18.34 18.73 3.42
CA ARG A 166 -19.81 18.84 3.37
C ARG A 166 -20.37 19.61 4.58
N PHE A 167 -19.80 19.41 5.76
CA PHE A 167 -20.17 20.15 6.95
C PHE A 167 -19.77 21.64 6.84
N ARG A 168 -18.54 21.93 6.41
CA ARG A 168 -18.05 23.31 6.20
C ARG A 168 -18.87 24.09 5.18
N THR A 169 -19.37 23.42 4.15
CA THR A 169 -20.21 24.04 3.10
C THR A 169 -21.70 24.03 3.45
N GLY A 170 -22.09 23.57 4.63
CA GLY A 170 -23.48 23.55 5.10
C GLY A 170 -24.38 22.50 4.42
N GLN A 171 -23.80 21.53 3.74
CA GLN A 171 -24.56 20.43 3.08
C GLN A 171 -25.08 19.40 4.09
N ILE A 172 -24.45 19.27 5.24
CA ILE A 172 -24.88 18.42 6.35
C ILE A 172 -24.87 19.22 7.66
N ASP A 173 -25.77 18.87 8.59
CA ASP A 173 -25.82 19.48 9.91
C ASP A 173 -24.83 18.84 10.90
N ALA A 174 -24.65 19.47 12.06
CA ALA A 174 -23.75 19.00 13.10
C ALA A 174 -24.11 17.61 13.66
N LYS A 175 -25.39 17.26 13.68
CA LYS A 175 -25.86 15.96 14.14
C LYS A 175 -25.43 14.85 13.17
N THR A 176 -25.63 15.06 11.88
CA THR A 176 -25.20 14.15 10.82
C THR A 176 -23.68 13.99 10.81
N PHE A 177 -22.94 15.12 10.95
CA PHE A 177 -21.48 15.08 11.01
C PHE A 177 -20.96 14.26 12.21
N LEU A 178 -21.53 14.48 13.41
CA LEU A 178 -21.19 13.71 14.60
C LEU A 178 -21.53 12.22 14.44
N GLU A 179 -22.63 11.90 13.74
CA GLU A 179 -22.97 10.50 13.45
C GLU A 179 -21.95 9.84 12.52
N LEU A 180 -21.47 10.55 11.50
CA LEU A 180 -20.38 10.06 10.64
C LEU A 180 -19.11 9.82 11.44
N GLU A 181 -18.70 10.78 12.29
CA GLU A 181 -17.50 10.67 13.12
C GLU A 181 -17.56 9.45 14.04
N ASN A 182 -18.67 9.21 14.72
CA ASN A 182 -18.83 8.10 15.66
C ASN A 182 -18.93 6.72 15.00
N LYS A 183 -19.32 6.64 13.72
CA LYS A 183 -19.71 5.36 13.10
C LYS A 183 -18.88 4.96 11.88
N SER A 184 -17.97 5.80 11.36
CA SER A 184 -17.21 5.48 10.16
C SER A 184 -16.15 4.40 10.38
N CYS A 185 -15.62 4.27 11.59
CA CYS A 185 -14.56 3.30 11.95
C CYS A 185 -14.99 2.47 13.17
N PRO A 186 -15.85 1.46 13.01
CA PRO A 186 -16.55 0.82 14.13
C PRO A 186 -15.74 -0.24 14.89
N THR A 187 -14.67 -0.80 14.28
CA THR A 187 -13.89 -1.90 14.89
C THR A 187 -12.39 -1.65 14.74
N CYS A 188 -11.58 -2.47 15.40
CA CYS A 188 -10.16 -2.58 15.09
C CYS A 188 -9.95 -3.23 13.71
N GLY A 189 -8.75 -3.14 13.18
CA GLY A 189 -8.36 -3.64 11.86
C GLY A 189 -7.80 -2.54 10.95
N SER A 190 -7.25 -2.92 9.80
CA SER A 190 -6.94 -2.00 8.71
C SER A 190 -8.21 -1.36 8.16
N CYS A 191 -8.10 -0.34 7.31
CA CYS A 191 -9.27 0.35 6.76
C CYS A 191 -10.26 -0.62 6.09
N SER A 192 -11.57 -0.30 6.07
CA SER A 192 -12.61 -1.18 5.50
C SER A 192 -12.68 -1.17 3.96
N GLY A 193 -12.14 -0.14 3.28
CA GLY A 193 -12.12 -0.03 1.82
C GLY A 193 -10.85 -0.58 1.18
N MET A 194 -10.80 -0.61 -0.16
CA MET A 194 -9.62 -0.97 -0.95
C MET A 194 -8.64 0.22 -0.98
N PHE A 195 -8.15 0.57 0.22
CA PHE A 195 -7.11 1.58 0.45
C PHE A 195 -5.74 0.90 0.50
N THR A 196 -4.68 1.63 0.81
CA THR A 196 -3.31 1.12 0.70
C THR A 196 -3.04 -0.12 1.55
N ALA A 197 -3.48 -0.13 2.82
CA ALA A 197 -3.29 -1.27 3.72
C ALA A 197 -3.86 -2.57 3.13
N ASN A 198 -5.12 -2.52 2.69
CA ASN A 198 -5.80 -3.70 2.14
C ASN A 198 -5.27 -4.08 0.76
N SER A 199 -4.91 -3.10 -0.08
CA SER A 199 -4.20 -3.37 -1.33
C SER A 199 -2.95 -4.21 -1.07
N MET A 200 -2.09 -3.79 -0.15
CA MET A 200 -0.85 -4.52 0.14
C MET A 200 -1.10 -5.85 0.85
N ASN A 201 -2.12 -5.96 1.74
CA ASN A 201 -2.49 -7.24 2.35
C ASN A 201 -3.00 -8.26 1.32
N CYS A 202 -3.80 -7.82 0.34
CA CYS A 202 -4.27 -8.66 -0.77
C CYS A 202 -3.11 -9.06 -1.68
N LEU A 203 -2.26 -8.08 -2.08
CA LEU A 203 -1.12 -8.35 -2.95
C LEU A 203 -0.04 -9.22 -2.29
N THR A 204 0.09 -9.20 -0.95
CA THR A 204 0.95 -10.14 -0.20
C THR A 204 0.49 -11.59 -0.38
N GLU A 205 -0.83 -11.82 -0.40
CA GLU A 205 -1.43 -13.12 -0.69
C GLU A 205 -1.15 -13.54 -2.14
N VAL A 206 -1.33 -12.62 -3.10
CA VAL A 206 -1.08 -12.87 -4.53
C VAL A 206 0.39 -13.16 -4.82
N LEU A 207 1.32 -12.43 -4.17
CA LEU A 207 2.77 -12.69 -4.25
C LEU A 207 3.16 -14.07 -3.68
N GLY A 208 2.23 -14.78 -3.05
CA GLY A 208 2.49 -16.08 -2.44
C GLY A 208 3.14 -16.01 -1.05
N MET A 209 3.27 -14.82 -0.44
CA MET A 209 3.93 -14.61 0.87
C MET A 209 2.99 -14.70 2.08
N ALA A 210 1.70 -14.93 1.84
CA ALA A 210 0.69 -15.13 2.89
C ALA A 210 -0.28 -16.25 2.52
N LEU A 211 -1.00 -16.77 3.51
CA LEU A 211 -2.02 -17.79 3.30
C LEU A 211 -3.28 -17.20 2.65
N PRO A 212 -4.05 -17.97 1.87
CA PRO A 212 -5.35 -17.57 1.34
C PRO A 212 -6.29 -17.04 2.42
N GLY A 213 -6.91 -15.88 2.16
CA GLY A 213 -7.75 -15.14 3.11
C GLY A 213 -6.99 -14.11 3.95
N ASN A 214 -5.67 -13.99 3.75
CA ASN A 214 -4.86 -12.99 4.47
C ASN A 214 -5.35 -11.56 4.22
N GLY A 215 -5.72 -11.23 2.98
CA GLY A 215 -6.08 -9.89 2.58
C GLY A 215 -7.50 -9.47 2.98
N THR A 216 -8.41 -10.41 3.22
CA THR A 216 -9.86 -10.10 3.26
C THR A 216 -10.57 -10.46 4.56
N ILE A 217 -10.17 -11.51 5.27
CA ILE A 217 -10.84 -11.92 6.53
C ILE A 217 -10.82 -10.77 7.54
N PRO A 218 -12.01 -10.35 8.07
CA PRO A 218 -12.07 -9.27 9.05
C PRO A 218 -11.32 -9.59 10.36
N ALA A 219 -10.79 -8.54 10.97
CA ALA A 219 -10.00 -8.61 12.20
C ALA A 219 -10.73 -9.24 13.38
N VAL A 220 -12.03 -9.02 13.47
CA VAL A 220 -12.89 -9.48 14.57
C VAL A 220 -13.39 -10.93 14.40
N MET A 221 -13.12 -11.57 13.27
CA MET A 221 -13.58 -12.92 12.98
C MET A 221 -12.64 -13.98 13.57
N SER A 222 -13.21 -15.07 14.12
CA SER A 222 -12.43 -16.20 14.64
C SER A 222 -11.54 -16.87 13.57
N ALA A 223 -11.94 -16.77 12.30
CA ALA A 223 -11.16 -17.24 11.16
C ALA A 223 -9.76 -16.59 11.11
N ARG A 224 -9.64 -15.31 11.50
CA ARG A 224 -8.37 -14.58 11.57
C ARG A 224 -7.39 -15.24 12.54
N TYR A 225 -7.86 -15.68 13.71
CA TYR A 225 -7.02 -16.37 14.69
C TYR A 225 -6.59 -17.77 14.22
N ARG A 226 -7.48 -18.49 13.51
CA ARG A 226 -7.12 -19.78 12.90
C ARG A 226 -6.04 -19.61 11.86
N LEU A 227 -6.20 -18.62 10.96
CA LEU A 227 -5.23 -18.30 9.92
C LEU A 227 -3.84 -17.93 10.53
N ALA A 228 -3.83 -17.19 11.65
CA ALA A 228 -2.60 -16.85 12.35
C ALA A 228 -1.87 -18.10 12.92
N LYS A 229 -2.62 -19.09 13.46
CA LYS A 229 -2.03 -20.36 13.88
C LYS A 229 -1.50 -21.16 12.69
N GLU A 230 -2.25 -21.20 11.61
CA GLU A 230 -1.84 -21.87 10.37
C GLU A 230 -0.58 -21.24 9.77
N ALA A 231 -0.43 -19.90 9.84
CA ALA A 231 0.80 -19.21 9.44
C ALA A 231 2.00 -19.64 10.31
N GLY A 232 1.78 -19.81 11.63
CA GLY A 232 2.80 -20.34 12.54
C GLY A 232 3.19 -21.79 12.24
N LEU A 233 2.27 -22.62 11.77
CA LEU A 233 2.57 -23.98 11.28
C LEU A 233 3.30 -23.93 9.94
N ALA A 234 2.84 -23.08 9.01
CA ALA A 234 3.40 -22.99 7.66
C ALA A 234 4.87 -22.55 7.68
N VAL A 235 5.27 -21.58 8.53
CA VAL A 235 6.69 -21.18 8.61
C VAL A 235 7.60 -22.35 8.98
N MET A 236 7.11 -23.30 9.81
CA MET A 236 7.89 -24.47 10.16
C MET A 236 8.16 -25.40 8.98
N GLU A 237 7.19 -25.53 8.05
CA GLU A 237 7.40 -26.25 6.79
C GLU A 237 8.37 -25.52 5.87
N LEU A 238 8.27 -24.17 5.78
CA LEU A 238 9.24 -23.37 5.03
C LEU A 238 10.66 -23.56 5.55
N VAL A 239 10.85 -23.61 6.89
CA VAL A 239 12.16 -23.86 7.52
C VAL A 239 12.67 -25.26 7.20
N ARG A 240 11.82 -26.30 7.28
CA ARG A 240 12.20 -27.69 6.96
C ARG A 240 12.64 -27.85 5.51
N ASN A 241 11.96 -27.19 4.59
CA ASN A 241 12.19 -27.29 3.15
C ASN A 241 13.16 -26.20 2.65
N ASN A 242 13.61 -25.30 3.51
CA ASN A 242 14.46 -24.14 3.19
C ASN A 242 13.89 -23.29 2.03
N VAL A 243 12.58 -23.06 2.01
CA VAL A 243 11.91 -22.17 1.04
C VAL A 243 12.01 -20.73 1.53
N CYS A 244 12.62 -19.87 0.74
CA CYS A 244 12.93 -18.49 1.08
C CYS A 244 12.09 -17.49 0.27
N PRO A 245 11.95 -16.23 0.71
CA PRO A 245 11.13 -15.24 0.02
C PRO A 245 11.46 -15.03 -1.47
N ARG A 246 12.74 -15.05 -1.85
CA ARG A 246 13.15 -14.87 -3.26
C ARG A 246 12.88 -16.08 -4.14
N ASP A 247 12.60 -17.26 -3.56
CA ASP A 247 12.12 -18.43 -4.30
C ASP A 247 10.65 -18.26 -4.70
N ILE A 248 9.90 -17.42 -3.96
CA ILE A 248 8.46 -17.17 -4.12
C ILE A 248 8.23 -15.86 -4.88
N MET A 249 8.85 -14.75 -4.45
CA MET A 249 8.69 -13.41 -5.02
C MET A 249 9.55 -13.25 -6.30
N THR A 250 9.22 -14.02 -7.34
CA THR A 250 9.84 -13.96 -8.67
C THR A 250 9.19 -12.85 -9.52
N LYS A 251 9.76 -12.53 -10.67
CA LYS A 251 9.17 -11.55 -11.62
C LYS A 251 7.74 -11.93 -11.99
N GLU A 252 7.49 -13.22 -12.26
CA GLU A 252 6.16 -13.74 -12.59
C GLU A 252 5.17 -13.57 -11.42
N ALA A 253 5.64 -13.67 -10.18
CA ALA A 253 4.80 -13.38 -9.00
C ALA A 253 4.41 -11.90 -8.93
N PHE A 254 5.30 -10.98 -9.32
CA PHE A 254 4.98 -9.57 -9.43
C PHE A 254 4.06 -9.27 -10.64
N GLU A 255 4.17 -9.99 -11.75
CA GLU A 255 3.20 -9.90 -12.85
C GLU A 255 1.80 -10.35 -12.38
N ASN A 256 1.70 -11.42 -11.60
CA ASN A 256 0.45 -11.83 -10.96
C ASN A 256 -0.06 -10.73 -10.01
N ALA A 257 0.82 -10.13 -9.21
CA ALA A 257 0.45 -9.06 -8.29
C ALA A 257 -0.10 -7.83 -9.05
N LEU A 258 0.56 -7.39 -10.12
CA LEU A 258 0.06 -6.31 -10.98
C LEU A 258 -1.27 -6.68 -11.65
N THR A 259 -1.44 -7.91 -12.14
CA THR A 259 -2.69 -8.36 -12.75
C THR A 259 -3.85 -8.29 -11.75
N VAL A 260 -3.68 -8.81 -10.53
CA VAL A 260 -4.73 -8.75 -9.50
C VAL A 260 -4.95 -7.31 -9.00
N ASP A 261 -3.90 -6.50 -8.91
CA ASP A 261 -3.99 -5.06 -8.61
C ASP A 261 -4.92 -4.34 -9.60
N MET A 262 -4.74 -4.59 -10.90
CA MET A 262 -5.60 -4.04 -11.97
C MET A 262 -7.04 -4.55 -11.85
N ALA A 263 -7.23 -5.83 -11.55
CA ALA A 263 -8.56 -6.42 -11.43
C ALA A 263 -9.34 -5.91 -10.21
N LEU A 264 -8.67 -5.66 -9.10
CA LEU A 264 -9.26 -5.11 -7.86
C LEU A 264 -9.43 -3.59 -7.91
N GLY A 265 -8.66 -2.88 -8.73
CA GLY A 265 -8.54 -1.42 -8.66
C GLY A 265 -7.98 -0.98 -7.31
N CYS A 266 -6.81 -1.44 -6.95
CA CYS A 266 -6.12 -1.14 -5.70
C CYS A 266 -5.76 0.35 -5.54
N SER A 267 -5.06 0.68 -4.47
CA SER A 267 -4.48 2.00 -4.25
C SER A 267 -3.31 2.25 -5.19
N THR A 268 -3.17 3.48 -5.72
CA THR A 268 -1.98 3.90 -6.47
C THR A 268 -0.66 3.70 -5.71
N ASN A 269 -0.71 3.59 -4.37
CA ASN A 269 0.46 3.29 -3.56
C ASN A 269 1.05 1.89 -3.82
N SER A 270 0.30 0.94 -4.40
CA SER A 270 0.86 -0.33 -4.87
C SER A 270 1.95 -0.13 -5.91
N MET A 271 1.77 0.88 -6.81
CA MET A 271 2.77 1.29 -7.81
C MET A 271 4.04 1.92 -7.21
N LEU A 272 4.05 2.21 -5.92
CA LEU A 272 5.23 2.63 -5.17
C LEU A 272 5.84 1.46 -4.39
N HIS A 273 4.99 0.61 -3.80
CA HIS A 273 5.45 -0.44 -2.90
C HIS A 273 5.92 -1.71 -3.61
N LEU A 274 5.27 -2.10 -4.72
CA LEU A 274 5.72 -3.26 -5.51
C LEU A 274 7.14 -3.05 -6.09
N PRO A 275 7.47 -1.89 -6.71
CA PRO A 275 8.87 -1.62 -7.12
C PRO A 275 9.87 -1.67 -5.96
N ALA A 276 9.51 -1.13 -4.78
CA ALA A 276 10.39 -1.18 -3.63
C ALA A 276 10.66 -2.61 -3.12
N ILE A 277 9.66 -3.48 -3.13
CA ILE A 277 9.81 -4.88 -2.76
C ILE A 277 10.62 -5.64 -3.82
N ALA A 278 10.37 -5.37 -5.11
CA ALA A 278 11.13 -5.96 -6.23
C ALA A 278 12.61 -5.58 -6.18
N HIS A 279 12.92 -4.32 -5.83
CA HIS A 279 14.30 -3.85 -5.61
C HIS A 279 15.00 -4.72 -4.55
N GLU A 280 14.36 -5.03 -3.43
CA GLU A 280 14.92 -5.90 -2.39
C GLU A 280 15.01 -7.38 -2.82
N CYS A 281 14.23 -7.78 -3.81
CA CYS A 281 14.38 -9.08 -4.46
C CYS A 281 15.55 -9.13 -5.45
N GLY A 282 16.17 -7.99 -5.78
CA GLY A 282 17.33 -7.87 -6.65
C GLY A 282 16.98 -7.65 -8.12
N PHE A 283 15.80 -7.14 -8.45
CA PHE A 283 15.42 -6.75 -9.81
C PHE A 283 14.56 -5.48 -9.82
N GLU A 284 14.56 -4.80 -10.96
CA GLU A 284 13.72 -3.63 -11.22
C GLU A 284 12.35 -4.07 -11.76
N LEU A 285 11.28 -3.47 -11.24
CA LEU A 285 9.92 -3.60 -11.75
C LEU A 285 9.59 -2.36 -12.59
N ASP A 286 9.60 -2.52 -13.91
CA ASP A 286 9.25 -1.43 -14.83
C ASP A 286 7.73 -1.20 -14.82
N LEU A 287 7.31 -0.06 -14.26
CA LEU A 287 5.90 0.33 -14.23
C LEU A 287 5.31 0.66 -15.61
N THR A 288 6.12 0.78 -16.67
CA THR A 288 5.59 0.92 -18.03
C THR A 288 4.90 -0.36 -18.50
N GLU A 289 5.34 -1.52 -18.01
CA GLU A 289 4.70 -2.81 -18.27
C GLU A 289 3.32 -2.91 -17.60
N ALA A 290 3.08 -2.13 -16.54
CA ALA A 290 1.78 -2.10 -15.85
C ALA A 290 0.63 -1.69 -16.78
N ASN A 291 0.87 -0.78 -17.76
CA ASN A 291 -0.16 -0.42 -18.75
C ASN A 291 -0.48 -1.59 -19.70
N ALA A 292 0.50 -2.38 -20.11
CA ALA A 292 0.26 -3.55 -20.95
C ALA A 292 -0.54 -4.63 -20.17
N ILE A 293 -0.26 -4.79 -18.87
CA ILE A 293 -1.04 -5.66 -17.98
C ILE A 293 -2.46 -5.07 -17.80
N SER A 294 -2.60 -3.77 -17.54
CA SER A 294 -3.89 -3.10 -17.40
C SER A 294 -4.77 -3.26 -18.64
N ALA A 295 -4.20 -3.12 -19.83
CA ALA A 295 -4.94 -3.23 -21.09
C ALA A 295 -5.56 -4.63 -21.34
N ARG A 296 -4.96 -5.69 -20.79
CA ARG A 296 -5.44 -7.08 -20.92
C ARG A 296 -6.22 -7.59 -19.70
N THR A 297 -6.20 -6.85 -18.60
CA THR A 297 -6.80 -7.28 -17.33
C THR A 297 -8.08 -6.50 -17.06
N PRO A 298 -9.25 -7.14 -17.05
CA PRO A 298 -10.49 -6.46 -16.74
C PRO A 298 -10.55 -6.06 -15.25
N ASN A 299 -11.21 -4.93 -14.95
CA ASN A 299 -11.52 -4.54 -13.58
C ASN A 299 -12.75 -5.32 -13.10
N LEU A 300 -12.56 -6.20 -12.12
CA LEU A 300 -13.59 -7.14 -11.64
C LEU A 300 -14.26 -6.66 -10.35
N CYS A 301 -13.69 -5.67 -9.66
CA CYS A 301 -14.18 -5.23 -8.36
C CYS A 301 -14.30 -3.70 -8.30
N HIS A 302 -15.43 -3.21 -7.79
CA HIS A 302 -15.68 -1.79 -7.55
C HIS A 302 -15.85 -1.53 -6.05
N LEU A 303 -14.74 -1.66 -5.33
CA LEU A 303 -14.71 -1.47 -3.87
C LEU A 303 -14.52 0.00 -3.51
N ALA A 304 -14.95 0.41 -2.31
CA ALA A 304 -14.70 1.76 -1.81
C ALA A 304 -13.18 2.12 -1.89
N PRO A 305 -12.80 3.30 -2.39
CA PRO A 305 -13.62 4.48 -2.67
C PRO A 305 -14.24 4.51 -4.08
N ALA A 306 -13.86 3.62 -5.00
CA ALA A 306 -14.38 3.61 -6.38
C ALA A 306 -15.88 3.25 -6.43
N GLY A 307 -16.32 2.35 -5.53
CA GLY A 307 -17.71 1.91 -5.40
C GLY A 307 -18.20 1.94 -3.95
N HIS A 308 -19.24 1.18 -3.67
CA HIS A 308 -19.93 1.14 -2.37
C HIS A 308 -19.83 -0.22 -1.66
N ARG A 309 -19.00 -1.13 -2.19
CA ARG A 309 -18.69 -2.41 -1.57
C ARG A 309 -17.39 -2.30 -0.76
N TYR A 310 -17.25 -3.14 0.27
CA TYR A 310 -16.14 -3.11 1.22
C TYR A 310 -15.39 -4.43 1.24
N ILE A 311 -14.24 -4.49 1.91
CA ILE A 311 -13.40 -5.69 1.93
C ILE A 311 -14.08 -6.87 2.63
N GLU A 312 -14.91 -6.62 3.63
CA GLU A 312 -15.72 -7.68 4.28
C GLU A 312 -16.63 -8.39 3.26
N GLU A 313 -17.21 -7.61 2.30
CA GLU A 313 -18.06 -8.16 1.24
C GLU A 313 -17.22 -8.91 0.19
N LEU A 314 -16.01 -8.46 -0.07
CA LEU A 314 -15.05 -9.19 -0.92
C LEU A 314 -14.72 -10.56 -0.31
N ASP A 315 -14.51 -10.64 1.01
CA ASP A 315 -14.30 -11.91 1.72
C ASP A 315 -15.48 -12.85 1.54
N GLU A 316 -16.69 -12.34 1.79
CA GLU A 316 -17.95 -13.09 1.63
C GLU A 316 -18.19 -13.55 0.19
N ALA A 317 -17.74 -12.77 -0.81
CA ALA A 317 -17.85 -13.09 -2.23
C ALA A 317 -16.84 -14.12 -2.74
N GLY A 318 -15.95 -14.61 -1.87
CA GLY A 318 -14.91 -15.61 -2.21
C GLY A 318 -13.48 -15.13 -2.07
N GLY A 319 -13.27 -13.84 -1.77
CA GLY A 319 -11.97 -13.25 -1.48
C GLY A 319 -11.01 -13.22 -2.66
N ILE A 320 -9.74 -13.03 -2.35
CA ILE A 320 -8.66 -13.02 -3.36
C ILE A 320 -8.56 -14.34 -4.11
N PRO A 321 -8.73 -15.52 -3.49
CA PRO A 321 -8.68 -16.78 -4.24
C PRO A 321 -9.72 -16.88 -5.36
N ALA A 322 -10.95 -16.35 -5.18
CA ALA A 322 -11.96 -16.34 -6.21
C ALA A 322 -11.60 -15.40 -7.37
N VAL A 323 -11.09 -14.19 -7.08
CA VAL A 323 -10.58 -13.26 -8.10
C VAL A 323 -9.44 -13.90 -8.89
N MET A 324 -8.48 -14.52 -8.20
CA MET A 324 -7.35 -15.19 -8.85
C MET A 324 -7.80 -16.37 -9.71
N ASN A 325 -8.75 -17.18 -9.24
CA ASN A 325 -9.26 -18.31 -10.02
C ASN A 325 -9.98 -17.86 -11.29
N GLU A 326 -10.75 -16.77 -11.21
CA GLU A 326 -11.41 -16.19 -12.37
C GLU A 326 -10.40 -15.68 -13.41
N LEU A 327 -9.35 -14.97 -12.96
CA LEU A 327 -8.26 -14.51 -13.83
C LEU A 327 -7.44 -15.67 -14.40
N ALA A 328 -7.18 -16.72 -13.62
CA ALA A 328 -6.45 -17.91 -14.06
C ALA A 328 -7.21 -18.69 -15.15
N ARG A 329 -8.55 -18.82 -15.02
CA ARG A 329 -9.42 -19.40 -16.05
C ARG A 329 -9.35 -18.63 -17.38
N ALA A 330 -9.10 -17.32 -17.31
CA ALA A 330 -8.90 -16.48 -18.49
C ALA A 330 -7.44 -16.50 -19.02
N GLY A 331 -6.54 -17.28 -18.41
CA GLY A 331 -5.14 -17.38 -18.82
C GLY A 331 -4.30 -16.15 -18.47
N LEU A 332 -4.70 -15.36 -17.48
CA LEU A 332 -4.06 -14.09 -17.12
C LEU A 332 -3.06 -14.22 -15.95
N LEU A 333 -2.94 -15.40 -15.33
CA LEU A 333 -2.04 -15.63 -14.20
C LEU A 333 -1.06 -16.79 -14.44
N HIS A 334 0.13 -16.66 -13.86
CA HIS A 334 1.09 -17.73 -13.71
C HIS A 334 0.69 -18.62 -12.53
N THR A 335 0.17 -19.81 -12.80
CA THR A 335 -0.43 -20.69 -11.79
C THR A 335 0.54 -21.70 -11.18
N ASN A 336 1.71 -21.91 -11.78
CA ASN A 336 2.72 -22.90 -11.37
C ASN A 336 3.72 -22.36 -10.33
N LEU A 337 3.56 -21.14 -9.86
CA LEU A 337 4.48 -20.50 -8.92
C LEU A 337 4.33 -21.06 -7.50
N PRO A 338 5.44 -21.25 -6.77
CA PRO A 338 5.39 -21.70 -5.38
C PRO A 338 4.85 -20.62 -4.45
N THR A 339 4.28 -21.04 -3.31
CA THR A 339 3.79 -20.14 -2.28
C THR A 339 4.19 -20.63 -0.88
N VAL A 340 3.99 -19.80 0.13
CA VAL A 340 4.23 -20.15 1.55
C VAL A 340 3.34 -21.29 2.07
N THR A 341 2.32 -21.71 1.33
CA THR A 341 1.48 -22.87 1.68
C THR A 341 2.16 -24.22 1.40
N GLY A 342 3.30 -24.22 0.70
CA GLY A 342 3.93 -25.42 0.16
C GLY A 342 3.24 -25.96 -1.11
N LYS A 343 2.23 -25.26 -1.62
CA LYS A 343 1.50 -25.53 -2.86
C LYS A 343 1.76 -24.43 -3.88
N THR A 344 1.43 -24.70 -5.12
CA THR A 344 1.44 -23.70 -6.18
C THR A 344 0.25 -22.72 -6.07
N VAL A 345 0.34 -21.60 -6.78
CA VAL A 345 -0.79 -20.66 -6.93
C VAL A 345 -2.03 -21.38 -7.43
N GLY A 346 -1.90 -22.20 -8.49
CA GLY A 346 -3.01 -22.96 -9.07
C GLY A 346 -3.69 -23.89 -8.07
N GLU A 347 -2.92 -24.65 -7.29
CA GLU A 347 -3.45 -25.56 -6.27
C GLU A 347 -4.17 -24.81 -5.13
N ASN A 348 -3.75 -23.57 -4.81
CA ASN A 348 -4.40 -22.76 -3.77
C ASN A 348 -5.74 -22.19 -4.22
N ILE A 349 -5.91 -21.92 -5.51
CA ILE A 349 -7.11 -21.28 -6.08
C ILE A 349 -8.07 -22.28 -6.74
N GLU A 350 -7.68 -23.54 -6.90
CA GLU A 350 -8.52 -24.58 -7.50
C GLU A 350 -9.87 -24.69 -6.78
N GLY A 351 -10.95 -24.65 -7.56
CA GLY A 351 -12.32 -24.74 -7.06
C GLY A 351 -12.80 -23.53 -6.27
N ARG A 352 -12.06 -22.42 -6.23
CA ARG A 352 -12.51 -21.17 -5.62
C ARG A 352 -13.42 -20.41 -6.58
N GLU A 353 -14.68 -20.30 -6.24
CA GLU A 353 -15.70 -19.68 -7.11
C GLU A 353 -16.11 -18.30 -6.62
N ILE A 354 -16.62 -17.49 -7.52
CA ILE A 354 -17.30 -16.23 -7.21
C ILE A 354 -18.64 -16.58 -6.55
N LEU A 355 -18.83 -16.15 -5.30
CA LEU A 355 -20.04 -16.41 -4.54
C LEU A 355 -21.06 -15.26 -4.66
N ASP A 356 -20.60 -14.05 -5.00
CA ASP A 356 -21.44 -12.87 -5.25
C ASP A 356 -20.89 -12.08 -6.46
N ALA A 357 -21.60 -12.16 -7.58
CA ALA A 357 -21.26 -11.49 -8.84
C ALA A 357 -21.52 -9.96 -8.81
N GLU A 358 -22.19 -9.42 -7.78
CA GLU A 358 -22.29 -7.97 -7.60
C GLU A 358 -21.02 -7.37 -6.96
N VAL A 359 -20.22 -8.19 -6.29
CA VAL A 359 -18.97 -7.78 -5.64
C VAL A 359 -17.76 -8.13 -6.50
N ILE A 360 -17.68 -9.36 -7.00
CA ILE A 360 -16.64 -9.85 -7.93
C ILE A 360 -17.33 -10.18 -9.26
N ARG A 361 -17.15 -9.33 -10.27
CA ARG A 361 -17.70 -9.59 -11.62
C ARG A 361 -16.89 -10.68 -12.32
N PRO A 362 -17.54 -11.54 -13.13
CA PRO A 362 -16.81 -12.46 -13.99
C PRO A 362 -16.06 -11.69 -15.09
N VAL A 363 -14.99 -12.30 -15.63
CA VAL A 363 -14.23 -11.73 -16.76
C VAL A 363 -15.11 -11.46 -17.99
N SER A 364 -16.19 -12.23 -18.17
CA SER A 364 -17.15 -12.05 -19.26
C SER A 364 -18.04 -10.80 -19.13
N ASP A 365 -18.20 -10.25 -17.91
CA ASP A 365 -19.04 -9.07 -17.63
C ASP A 365 -18.36 -8.17 -16.56
N PRO A 366 -17.18 -7.60 -16.82
CA PRO A 366 -16.42 -6.80 -15.87
C PRO A 366 -17.01 -5.39 -15.69
N PHE A 367 -16.62 -4.68 -14.63
CA PHE A 367 -16.92 -3.25 -14.47
C PHE A 367 -16.22 -2.40 -15.55
N SER A 368 -15.01 -2.80 -15.95
CA SER A 368 -14.27 -2.22 -17.07
C SER A 368 -13.45 -3.31 -17.75
N LYS A 369 -13.30 -3.19 -19.08
CA LYS A 369 -12.44 -4.09 -19.88
C LYS A 369 -10.96 -3.90 -19.62
N GLU A 370 -10.58 -2.77 -19.02
CA GLU A 370 -9.23 -2.41 -18.68
C GLU A 370 -9.09 -2.26 -17.16
N GLY A 371 -7.86 -2.39 -16.67
CA GLY A 371 -7.54 -2.38 -15.26
C GLY A 371 -7.85 -1.08 -14.54
N GLY A 372 -7.95 -1.18 -13.21
CA GLY A 372 -8.34 -0.07 -12.35
C GLY A 372 -7.25 0.99 -12.10
N ILE A 373 -6.01 0.76 -12.57
CA ILE A 373 -4.88 1.71 -12.43
C ILE A 373 -4.28 1.98 -13.81
N ALA A 374 -3.84 3.23 -14.04
CA ALA A 374 -3.10 3.64 -15.23
C ALA A 374 -1.82 4.40 -14.85
N VAL A 375 -0.76 4.20 -15.64
CA VAL A 375 0.49 4.94 -15.58
C VAL A 375 0.54 5.89 -16.76
N LEU A 376 0.53 7.21 -16.49
CA LEU A 376 0.55 8.23 -17.55
C LEU A 376 1.98 8.74 -17.76
N LYS A 377 2.30 9.11 -19.01
CA LYS A 377 3.57 9.74 -19.39
C LYS A 377 3.33 10.97 -20.27
N GLY A 378 4.32 11.87 -20.31
CA GLY A 378 4.29 13.05 -21.17
C GLY A 378 5.30 14.10 -20.74
N ASN A 379 5.20 15.30 -21.31
CA ASN A 379 6.16 16.37 -21.05
C ASN A 379 6.07 16.94 -19.62
N VAL A 380 5.01 16.64 -18.87
CA VAL A 380 4.88 16.95 -17.42
C VAL A 380 5.49 15.85 -16.55
N ALA A 381 5.38 14.60 -16.98
CA ALA A 381 5.82 13.40 -16.26
C ALA A 381 6.58 12.45 -17.19
N PRO A 382 7.81 12.78 -17.62
CA PRO A 382 8.56 11.95 -18.56
C PRO A 382 8.91 10.56 -18.00
N ASP A 383 9.13 10.44 -16.68
CA ASP A 383 9.38 9.14 -16.02
C ASP A 383 8.07 8.43 -15.66
N GLY A 384 6.97 9.17 -15.61
CA GLY A 384 5.62 8.66 -15.35
C GLY A 384 4.93 9.29 -14.15
N CYS A 385 3.64 8.99 -14.03
CA CYS A 385 2.77 9.29 -12.90
C CYS A 385 1.63 8.27 -12.88
N VAL A 386 0.88 8.20 -11.78
CA VAL A 386 -0.12 7.15 -11.58
C VAL A 386 -1.48 7.73 -11.24
N VAL A 387 -2.55 7.05 -11.71
CA VAL A 387 -3.93 7.39 -11.41
C VAL A 387 -4.75 6.14 -11.13
N LYS A 388 -5.65 6.22 -10.14
CA LYS A 388 -6.67 5.20 -9.88
C LYS A 388 -7.83 5.41 -10.86
N ARG A 389 -7.71 4.82 -12.07
CA ARG A 389 -8.69 4.94 -13.16
C ARG A 389 -10.09 4.51 -12.72
N SER A 390 -10.21 3.44 -11.93
CA SER A 390 -11.50 2.92 -11.44
C SER A 390 -12.27 3.89 -10.53
N ALA A 391 -11.61 4.94 -10.01
CA ALA A 391 -12.23 5.96 -9.15
C ALA A 391 -12.44 7.30 -9.87
N VAL A 392 -12.18 7.37 -11.18
CA VAL A 392 -12.37 8.57 -12.01
C VAL A 392 -13.72 8.49 -12.71
N ALA A 393 -14.50 9.56 -12.62
CA ALA A 393 -15.77 9.67 -13.33
C ALA A 393 -15.54 9.70 -14.85
N PRO A 394 -16.44 9.09 -15.67
CA PRO A 394 -16.25 8.99 -17.11
C PRO A 394 -15.96 10.32 -17.80
N GLU A 395 -16.60 11.41 -17.38
CA GLU A 395 -16.41 12.76 -17.90
C GLU A 395 -15.04 13.37 -17.57
N MET A 396 -14.32 12.81 -16.61
CA MET A 396 -12.99 13.25 -16.17
C MET A 396 -11.85 12.36 -16.68
N LEU A 397 -12.15 11.33 -17.45
CA LEU A 397 -11.12 10.47 -18.07
C LEU A 397 -10.23 11.24 -19.05
N VAL A 398 -10.79 12.26 -19.73
CA VAL A 398 -10.05 13.23 -20.52
C VAL A 398 -10.39 14.61 -19.99
N HIS A 399 -9.38 15.35 -19.52
CA HIS A 399 -9.57 16.66 -18.95
C HIS A 399 -8.50 17.64 -19.42
N THR A 400 -8.91 18.84 -19.84
CA THR A 400 -8.01 19.93 -20.21
C THR A 400 -8.40 21.18 -19.43
N GLY A 401 -7.41 21.79 -18.76
CA GLY A 401 -7.70 22.99 -17.96
C GLY A 401 -6.46 23.75 -17.53
N PRO A 402 -6.66 24.99 -17.03
CA PRO A 402 -5.57 25.83 -16.56
C PRO A 402 -5.03 25.34 -15.22
N ALA A 403 -3.70 25.37 -15.07
CA ALA A 403 -3.02 25.05 -13.83
C ALA A 403 -3.32 26.06 -12.72
N ARG A 404 -3.61 25.58 -11.52
CA ARG A 404 -3.60 26.33 -10.26
C ARG A 404 -2.46 25.79 -9.41
N VAL A 405 -1.38 26.54 -9.29
CA VAL A 405 -0.09 26.03 -8.82
C VAL A 405 0.15 26.37 -7.36
N PHE A 406 0.42 25.32 -6.55
CA PHE A 406 0.69 25.42 -5.12
C PHE A 406 1.95 24.65 -4.77
N ASP A 407 2.75 25.20 -3.85
CA ASP A 407 4.02 24.63 -3.42
C ASP A 407 3.91 23.76 -2.14
N CYS A 408 2.70 23.57 -1.62
CA CYS A 408 2.38 22.66 -0.51
C CYS A 408 0.89 22.31 -0.49
N GLU A 409 0.54 21.26 0.25
CA GLU A 409 -0.85 20.83 0.46
C GLU A 409 -1.70 21.90 1.14
N GLU A 410 -1.13 22.60 2.12
CA GLU A 410 -1.82 23.58 2.95
C GLU A 410 -2.37 24.76 2.14
N ASP A 411 -1.54 25.32 1.23
CA ASP A 411 -1.92 26.43 0.36
C ASP A 411 -3.00 26.02 -0.65
N ALA A 412 -2.89 24.81 -1.19
CA ALA A 412 -3.90 24.25 -2.09
C ALA A 412 -5.25 24.06 -1.37
N LEU A 413 -5.21 23.53 -0.15
CA LEU A 413 -6.41 23.30 0.66
C LEU A 413 -7.09 24.63 1.05
N GLU A 414 -6.31 25.66 1.40
CA GLU A 414 -6.83 27.01 1.64
C GLU A 414 -7.48 27.60 0.39
N ALA A 415 -6.88 27.38 -0.79
CA ALA A 415 -7.46 27.84 -2.06
C ALA A 415 -8.79 27.15 -2.39
N ILE A 416 -8.89 25.83 -2.15
CA ILE A 416 -10.11 25.06 -2.39
C ILE A 416 -11.24 25.57 -1.47
N TYR A 417 -10.99 25.63 -0.17
CA TYR A 417 -12.00 26.11 0.79
C TYR A 417 -12.33 27.61 0.66
N GLY A 418 -11.37 28.40 0.18
CA GLY A 418 -11.54 29.83 -0.10
C GLY A 418 -12.29 30.13 -1.41
N GLY A 419 -12.73 29.09 -2.16
CA GLY A 419 -13.46 29.27 -3.44
C GLY A 419 -12.61 29.86 -4.57
N ARG A 420 -11.27 29.67 -4.51
CA ARG A 420 -10.34 30.14 -5.55
C ARG A 420 -10.13 29.11 -6.68
N ILE A 421 -10.71 27.91 -6.55
CA ILE A 421 -10.67 26.87 -7.56
C ILE A 421 -11.99 26.84 -8.30
N ASN A 422 -11.94 26.91 -9.62
CA ASN A 422 -13.10 26.98 -10.50
C ASN A 422 -13.31 25.66 -11.25
N PRO A 423 -14.55 25.37 -11.71
CA PRO A 423 -14.78 24.27 -12.65
C PRO A 423 -13.85 24.37 -13.86
N GLY A 424 -13.21 23.27 -14.22
CA GLY A 424 -12.25 23.18 -15.30
C GLY A 424 -10.79 23.30 -14.89
N ASP A 425 -10.48 23.77 -13.68
CA ASP A 425 -9.11 23.94 -13.22
C ASP A 425 -8.38 22.59 -13.03
N VAL A 426 -7.04 22.63 -13.14
CA VAL A 426 -6.13 21.54 -12.71
C VAL A 426 -5.30 22.04 -11.54
N VAL A 427 -5.56 21.50 -10.36
CA VAL A 427 -4.80 21.83 -9.14
C VAL A 427 -3.46 21.11 -9.15
N VAL A 428 -2.36 21.86 -9.09
CA VAL A 428 -0.99 21.36 -9.11
C VAL A 428 -0.38 21.55 -7.73
N ILE A 429 -0.06 20.45 -7.03
CA ILE A 429 0.61 20.49 -5.71
C ILE A 429 2.00 19.90 -5.89
N ARG A 430 3.04 20.70 -5.72
CA ARG A 430 4.42 20.32 -5.99
C ARG A 430 5.33 20.50 -4.77
N TYR A 431 6.55 19.97 -4.83
CA TYR A 431 7.51 19.90 -3.71
C TYR A 431 7.00 19.05 -2.54
N GLU A 432 6.15 18.07 -2.80
CA GLU A 432 5.69 17.06 -1.85
C GLU A 432 6.21 15.64 -2.21
N GLY A 433 7.15 15.55 -3.16
CA GLY A 433 7.79 14.32 -3.59
C GLY A 433 8.76 13.72 -2.56
N PRO A 434 9.45 12.61 -2.93
CA PRO A 434 10.35 11.89 -2.03
C PRO A 434 11.41 12.78 -1.39
N LYS A 435 12.08 13.63 -2.17
CA LYS A 435 13.14 14.57 -1.71
C LYS A 435 12.56 15.90 -1.24
N GLY A 436 11.66 16.47 -2.02
CA GLY A 436 11.12 17.81 -1.81
C GLY A 436 10.20 17.93 -0.62
N GLY A 437 9.42 16.89 -0.35
CA GLY A 437 8.52 16.78 0.77
C GLY A 437 9.14 16.90 2.16
N PRO A 438 10.29 16.29 2.53
CA PRO A 438 10.65 14.91 2.16
C PRO A 438 9.67 13.89 2.72
N GLY A 439 9.77 12.65 2.20
CA GLY A 439 8.90 11.55 2.64
C GLY A 439 7.67 11.36 1.78
N MET A 440 7.60 12.02 0.60
CA MET A 440 6.54 11.83 -0.41
C MET A 440 5.14 11.83 0.23
N ARG A 441 4.77 12.96 0.80
CA ARG A 441 3.55 13.14 1.59
C ARG A 441 2.32 12.56 0.89
N GLU A 442 1.54 11.79 1.62
CA GLU A 442 0.25 11.27 1.16
C GLU A 442 -0.87 12.25 1.52
N MET A 443 -1.66 12.65 0.53
CA MET A 443 -2.69 13.68 0.66
C MET A 443 -4.08 13.09 0.44
N LEU A 444 -5.01 13.38 1.35
CA LEU A 444 -6.43 13.08 1.23
C LEU A 444 -7.29 14.35 1.34
N ASN A 445 -6.83 15.31 2.14
CA ASN A 445 -7.63 16.52 2.41
C ASN A 445 -7.95 17.32 1.15
N PRO A 446 -7.02 17.59 0.20
CA PRO A 446 -7.34 18.31 -1.03
C PRO A 446 -8.36 17.57 -1.91
N THR A 447 -8.21 16.24 -2.06
CA THR A 447 -9.13 15.43 -2.87
C THR A 447 -10.51 15.34 -2.22
N SER A 448 -10.57 15.15 -0.90
CA SER A 448 -11.84 15.17 -0.14
C SER A 448 -12.51 16.54 -0.16
N ALA A 449 -11.73 17.63 -0.13
CA ALA A 449 -12.25 19.00 -0.23
C ALA A 449 -12.87 19.25 -1.63
N ILE A 450 -12.21 18.85 -2.71
CA ILE A 450 -12.75 18.94 -4.07
C ILE A 450 -14.05 18.14 -4.20
N MET A 451 -14.06 16.88 -3.73
CA MET A 451 -15.26 16.03 -3.77
C MET A 451 -16.39 16.61 -2.94
N GLY A 452 -16.11 17.01 -1.70
CA GLY A 452 -17.11 17.54 -0.78
C GLY A 452 -17.63 18.94 -1.16
N SER A 453 -16.89 19.70 -1.97
CA SER A 453 -17.33 20.98 -2.53
C SER A 453 -18.11 20.83 -3.85
N GLY A 454 -18.31 19.60 -4.33
CA GLY A 454 -19.05 19.33 -5.57
C GLY A 454 -18.23 19.55 -6.85
N LEU A 455 -16.93 19.74 -6.75
CA LEU A 455 -16.02 19.98 -7.87
C LEU A 455 -15.41 18.70 -8.47
N GLY A 456 -15.69 17.53 -7.91
CA GLY A 456 -15.07 16.27 -8.29
C GLY A 456 -15.31 15.80 -9.73
N GLY A 457 -16.37 16.30 -10.37
CA GLY A 457 -16.68 16.02 -11.78
C GLY A 457 -16.12 17.05 -12.79
N CYS A 458 -15.32 18.03 -12.35
CA CYS A 458 -14.85 19.11 -13.21
C CYS A 458 -13.47 19.71 -12.82
N VAL A 459 -12.82 19.20 -11.79
CA VAL A 459 -11.47 19.63 -11.36
C VAL A 459 -10.58 18.41 -11.22
N ALA A 460 -9.38 18.47 -11.82
CA ALA A 460 -8.34 17.47 -11.63
C ALA A 460 -7.25 17.96 -10.67
N LEU A 461 -6.52 17.02 -10.06
CA LEU A 461 -5.37 17.29 -9.21
C LEU A 461 -4.14 16.53 -9.70
N ILE A 462 -2.97 17.16 -9.71
CA ILE A 462 -1.69 16.51 -9.98
C ILE A 462 -0.67 16.83 -8.88
N THR A 463 0.23 15.88 -8.56
CA THR A 463 1.26 16.09 -7.54
C THR A 463 2.48 15.20 -7.76
N ASP A 464 3.66 15.70 -7.37
CA ASP A 464 4.87 14.88 -7.21
C ASP A 464 4.91 14.11 -5.87
N GLY A 465 3.95 14.39 -4.97
CA GLY A 465 3.66 13.58 -3.80
C GLY A 465 2.74 12.40 -4.11
N ARG A 466 1.92 12.00 -3.13
CA ARG A 466 0.97 10.89 -3.25
C ARG A 466 -0.45 11.34 -2.90
N PHE A 467 -1.43 10.68 -3.50
CA PHE A 467 -2.79 10.71 -3.00
C PHE A 467 -3.14 9.44 -2.24
N SER A 468 -3.96 9.57 -1.21
CA SER A 468 -4.42 8.46 -0.38
C SER A 468 -5.17 7.41 -1.21
N GLY A 469 -5.06 6.14 -0.84
CA GLY A 469 -5.90 5.08 -1.40
C GLY A 469 -7.40 5.28 -1.21
N ALA A 470 -7.80 6.19 -0.30
CA ALA A 470 -9.18 6.61 -0.08
C ALA A 470 -9.67 7.70 -1.04
N THR A 471 -8.83 8.17 -1.97
CA THR A 471 -9.12 9.24 -2.93
C THR A 471 -10.08 8.79 -4.02
N ARG A 472 -11.02 9.68 -4.38
CA ARG A 472 -11.87 9.62 -5.58
C ARG A 472 -11.57 10.81 -6.50
N GLY A 473 -11.92 10.67 -7.80
CA GLY A 473 -11.77 11.70 -8.82
C GLY A 473 -10.44 11.62 -9.58
N ALA A 474 -10.23 12.59 -10.50
CA ALA A 474 -9.04 12.67 -11.34
C ALA A 474 -7.85 13.21 -10.53
N ALA A 475 -7.23 12.34 -9.73
CA ALA A 475 -6.09 12.65 -8.87
C ALA A 475 -4.87 11.83 -9.31
N ILE A 476 -3.90 12.53 -9.91
CA ILE A 476 -2.71 11.96 -10.54
C ILE A 476 -1.51 12.22 -9.62
N GLY A 477 -0.98 11.17 -9.02
CA GLY A 477 0.16 11.23 -8.09
C GLY A 477 1.46 10.70 -8.69
N HIS A 478 2.53 10.75 -7.88
CA HIS A 478 3.85 10.24 -8.22
C HIS A 478 4.48 10.89 -9.46
N VAL A 479 4.07 12.14 -9.81
CA VAL A 479 4.62 12.83 -11.00
C VAL A 479 6.14 12.88 -10.90
N SER A 480 6.81 12.27 -11.86
CA SER A 480 8.25 12.08 -11.87
C SER A 480 8.87 12.52 -13.19
N PRO A 481 10.06 13.17 -13.11
CA PRO A 481 10.81 13.55 -11.92
C PRO A 481 10.09 14.62 -11.07
N GLU A 482 10.30 14.59 -9.74
CA GLU A 482 9.69 15.55 -8.82
C GLU A 482 10.23 16.98 -9.00
N ALA A 483 9.47 17.99 -8.54
CA ALA A 483 9.86 19.40 -8.64
C ALA A 483 11.19 19.74 -7.97
N ALA A 484 11.52 19.08 -6.85
CA ALA A 484 12.74 19.34 -6.08
C ALA A 484 14.03 18.99 -6.81
N VAL A 485 13.98 18.11 -7.81
CA VAL A 485 15.13 17.75 -8.65
C VAL A 485 15.05 18.41 -10.04
N GLY A 486 14.16 19.40 -10.23
CA GLY A 486 14.00 20.12 -11.50
C GLY A 486 13.11 19.38 -12.50
N GLY A 487 12.25 18.47 -12.05
CA GLY A 487 11.25 17.83 -12.88
C GLY A 487 10.28 18.85 -13.51
N PRO A 488 9.64 18.52 -14.65
CA PRO A 488 8.78 19.48 -15.38
C PRO A 488 7.63 20.04 -14.56
N ILE A 489 7.08 19.27 -13.62
CA ILE A 489 6.04 19.77 -12.68
C ILE A 489 6.50 21.01 -11.91
N GLY A 490 7.82 21.11 -11.63
CA GLY A 490 8.43 22.28 -10.97
C GLY A 490 8.53 23.52 -11.87
N LEU A 491 8.32 23.36 -13.17
CA LEU A 491 8.40 24.43 -14.18
C LEU A 491 7.03 25.01 -14.55
N LEU A 492 5.94 24.39 -14.07
CA LEU A 492 4.56 24.87 -14.34
C LEU A 492 4.32 26.22 -13.69
N GLU A 493 3.63 27.11 -14.39
CA GLU A 493 3.21 28.43 -13.94
C GLU A 493 1.68 28.50 -13.90
N GLU A 494 1.17 29.47 -13.14
CA GLU A 494 -0.26 29.71 -13.00
C GLU A 494 -0.90 29.96 -14.39
N GLY A 495 -1.96 29.21 -14.71
CA GLY A 495 -2.68 29.34 -15.97
C GLY A 495 -2.14 28.50 -17.12
N ASP A 496 -1.03 27.78 -16.97
CA ASP A 496 -0.55 26.82 -18.00
C ASP A 496 -1.63 25.80 -18.32
N MET A 497 -1.90 25.55 -19.62
CA MET A 497 -2.91 24.59 -20.03
C MET A 497 -2.39 23.17 -19.94
N LEU A 498 -3.01 22.36 -19.08
CA LEU A 498 -2.70 20.95 -18.87
C LEU A 498 -3.76 20.07 -19.52
N THR A 499 -3.33 19.00 -20.20
CA THR A 499 -4.20 17.95 -20.71
C THR A 499 -3.85 16.62 -20.07
N ILE A 500 -4.84 15.98 -19.48
CA ILE A 500 -4.80 14.65 -18.87
C ILE A 500 -5.69 13.76 -19.74
N ASP A 501 -5.12 12.72 -20.35
CA ASP A 501 -5.85 11.73 -21.15
C ASP A 501 -5.53 10.35 -20.61
N ILE A 502 -6.40 9.87 -19.71
CA ILE A 502 -6.22 8.58 -19.01
C ILE A 502 -6.38 7.41 -19.99
N PRO A 503 -7.34 7.37 -20.90
CA PRO A 503 -7.44 6.36 -21.96
C PRO A 503 -6.18 6.25 -22.82
N ALA A 504 -5.57 7.39 -23.20
CA ALA A 504 -4.34 7.42 -23.98
C ALA A 504 -3.06 7.22 -23.13
N ASN A 505 -3.17 7.13 -21.79
CA ASN A 505 -2.06 7.07 -20.85
C ASN A 505 -1.10 8.28 -20.98
N THR A 506 -1.64 9.49 -21.20
CA THR A 506 -0.82 10.69 -21.39
C THR A 506 -1.17 11.83 -20.43
N ILE A 507 -0.16 12.63 -20.11
CA ILE A 507 -0.29 13.90 -19.40
C ILE A 507 0.66 14.92 -20.03
N SER A 508 0.14 16.09 -20.41
CA SER A 508 0.94 17.10 -21.08
C SER A 508 0.56 18.52 -20.68
N VAL A 509 1.50 19.44 -20.86
CA VAL A 509 1.29 20.89 -20.80
C VAL A 509 1.46 21.45 -22.23
N ASP A 510 0.60 22.39 -22.59
CA ASP A 510 0.66 23.09 -23.90
C ASP A 510 1.74 24.19 -23.87
N LEU A 511 3.00 23.75 -23.84
CA LEU A 511 4.19 24.59 -23.90
C LEU A 511 5.13 24.04 -24.96
N THR A 512 5.79 24.95 -25.69
CA THR A 512 6.83 24.52 -26.65
C THR A 512 8.07 23.98 -25.90
N ASN A 513 8.86 23.16 -26.60
CA ASN A 513 10.13 22.66 -26.03
C ASN A 513 11.10 23.80 -25.67
N GLU A 514 11.08 24.90 -26.46
CA GLU A 514 11.90 26.08 -26.21
C GLU A 514 11.48 26.78 -24.92
N GLU A 515 10.18 26.89 -24.64
CA GLU A 515 9.66 27.49 -23.42
C GLU A 515 10.00 26.63 -22.21
N LEU A 516 9.81 25.31 -22.28
CA LEU A 516 10.21 24.38 -21.22
C LEU A 516 11.72 24.46 -20.97
N ALA A 517 12.54 24.54 -22.01
CA ALA A 517 13.99 24.69 -21.87
C ALA A 517 14.36 26.04 -21.23
N ARG A 518 13.68 27.13 -21.61
CA ARG A 518 13.87 28.45 -20.99
C ARG A 518 13.53 28.44 -19.49
N ARG A 519 12.39 27.87 -19.11
CA ARG A 519 11.98 27.75 -17.69
C ARG A 519 12.95 26.86 -16.91
N ARG A 520 13.41 25.74 -17.51
CA ARG A 520 14.42 24.86 -16.92
C ARG A 520 15.75 25.58 -16.69
N ALA A 521 16.21 26.41 -17.61
CA ALA A 521 17.43 27.20 -17.46
C ALA A 521 17.32 28.26 -16.35
N ALA A 522 16.11 28.77 -16.08
CA ALA A 522 15.84 29.71 -15.01
C ALA A 522 15.59 29.04 -13.65
N TRP A 523 15.25 27.74 -13.64
CA TRP A 523 14.97 27.00 -12.42
C TRP A 523 16.21 26.88 -11.52
N LYS A 524 16.00 27.02 -10.21
CA LYS A 524 17.06 26.83 -9.21
C LYS A 524 16.57 25.88 -8.11
N PRO A 525 17.43 24.98 -7.63
CA PRO A 525 17.12 24.14 -6.49
C PRO A 525 16.71 24.99 -5.29
N ARG A 526 15.63 24.61 -4.64
CA ARG A 526 15.21 25.24 -3.38
C ARG A 526 16.04 24.74 -2.21
N ALA A 527 16.24 25.58 -1.22
CA ALA A 527 16.82 25.14 0.04
C ALA A 527 15.96 24.05 0.68
N PRO A 528 16.55 22.99 1.24
CA PRO A 528 15.80 21.92 1.91
C PRO A 528 14.92 22.49 3.03
N ARG A 529 13.65 22.13 3.05
CA ARG A 529 12.70 22.53 4.12
C ARG A 529 13.05 21.91 5.47
N ILE A 530 13.69 20.71 5.45
CA ILE A 530 14.08 19.95 6.65
C ILE A 530 15.55 19.62 6.55
N THR A 531 16.36 20.13 7.49
CA THR A 531 17.82 20.05 7.48
C THR A 531 18.40 19.12 8.56
N THR A 532 17.57 18.61 9.46
CA THR A 532 18.00 17.76 10.58
C THR A 532 17.10 16.52 10.74
N GLY A 533 17.55 15.57 11.53
CA GLY A 533 16.78 14.36 11.87
C GLY A 533 16.72 13.34 10.73
N TYR A 534 15.77 12.41 10.86
CA TYR A 534 15.65 11.28 9.93
C TYR A 534 15.23 11.72 8.52
N LEU A 535 14.27 12.66 8.41
CA LEU A 535 13.82 13.16 7.11
C LEU A 535 14.92 13.84 6.30
N ALA A 536 15.86 14.53 6.96
CA ALA A 536 17.01 15.11 6.27
C ALA A 536 17.99 14.06 5.73
N ARG A 537 18.15 12.93 6.42
CA ARG A 537 18.92 11.77 5.94
C ARG A 537 18.22 11.08 4.78
N TYR A 538 16.93 10.83 4.93
CA TYR A 538 16.07 10.23 3.92
C TYR A 538 16.13 11.01 2.60
N ALA A 539 15.95 12.33 2.63
CA ALA A 539 15.96 13.19 1.44
C ALA A 539 17.28 13.12 0.64
N LYS A 540 18.39 12.75 1.28
CA LYS A 540 19.71 12.61 0.60
C LYS A 540 19.84 11.30 -0.17
N LEU A 541 19.21 10.23 0.31
CA LEU A 541 19.39 8.87 -0.15
C LEU A 541 18.24 8.38 -1.02
N VAL A 542 17.05 8.97 -0.88
CA VAL A 542 15.84 8.46 -1.53
C VAL A 542 15.88 8.62 -3.05
N THR A 543 15.44 7.57 -3.74
CA THR A 543 15.26 7.51 -5.19
C THR A 543 13.94 8.14 -5.65
N SER A 544 13.59 8.00 -6.94
CA SER A 544 12.34 8.49 -7.52
C SER A 544 11.12 7.74 -6.98
N GLY A 545 9.96 8.40 -6.98
CA GLY A 545 8.67 7.74 -6.70
C GLY A 545 8.36 6.61 -7.68
N MET A 546 8.74 6.73 -8.94
CA MET A 546 8.51 5.70 -9.96
C MET A 546 9.45 4.48 -9.81
N SER A 547 10.56 4.61 -9.08
CA SER A 547 11.44 3.48 -8.71
C SER A 547 11.21 2.98 -7.27
N GLY A 548 10.06 3.31 -6.66
CA GLY A 548 9.67 2.84 -5.35
C GLY A 548 10.08 3.73 -4.18
N ALA A 549 10.77 4.87 -4.40
CA ALA A 549 11.28 5.76 -3.36
C ALA A 549 12.06 4.98 -2.27
N VAL A 550 12.99 4.13 -2.69
CA VAL A 550 13.90 3.36 -1.82
C VAL A 550 15.13 4.18 -1.44
N LEU A 551 15.88 3.77 -0.42
CA LEU A 551 17.14 4.39 -0.02
C LEU A 551 18.33 3.67 -0.68
N GLU A 552 19.21 4.47 -1.32
CA GLU A 552 20.47 4.03 -1.93
C GLU A 552 21.67 4.84 -1.41
#